data_c19c64af47b2641d6393dfa73268b3f4
#
_entry.id   c19c64af47b2641d6393dfa73268b3f4
#
_cell.length_a   1.000
_cell.length_b   1.000
_cell.length_c   1.000
_cell.angle_alpha   90.00
_cell.angle_beta   90.00
_cell.angle_gamma   90.00
#
_symmetry.space_group_name_H-M   'P 1'
#
loop_
_entity.id
_entity.type
_entity.pdbx_description
1 polymer ?
#
loop_
_entity_poly.entity_id
_entity_poly.type
_entity_poly.pdbx_seq_one_letter_code
_entity_poly.pdbx_strand_id
1 'polypeptide(L)'
;MIRIVKRNGSTEPLSEEKYNRVVMWGVEGIRNVSASAVAMGAAASIFDGMTTSQLHEALVKSAADLISPETPNYSQVAARLNMFKIRKDAFGEFAYPSFYHHIVSNVSRGVYDEDLLKFYSREEIAELGVYIKPMRDELFGYAATVQLASKYLVQNRVTGEIYEAPQQLYMLVGMCLFQNWEDGCAGKTRLEMVKGFYDVTSTFKLSLPTPIMAGVRTPTRQFSSCVLIESEDSLKGISAASSAIIDYVSRRAGIGIGFGRLRALGSEIRNGEATHTGVIPFLKHFQTAVKSCSQGGV
;
A
#
# COMPACT_ATOMS: atom_id res chain seq x y z
N MET A 1 -22.94 31.33 1.57
CA MET A 1 -23.32 29.89 1.63
C MET A 1 -22.18 29.12 1.03
N ILE A 2 -21.53 28.21 1.81
CA ILE A 2 -20.37 27.41 1.38
C ILE A 2 -20.82 26.41 0.31
N ARG A 3 -20.09 26.33 -0.78
CA ARG A 3 -20.32 25.39 -1.89
C ARG A 3 -19.20 24.35 -1.93
N ILE A 4 -19.56 23.12 -2.25
CA ILE A 4 -18.65 21.97 -2.31
C ILE A 4 -18.59 21.42 -3.73
N VAL A 5 -17.38 21.14 -4.22
CA VAL A 5 -17.14 20.52 -5.52
C VAL A 5 -17.18 18.99 -5.35
N LYS A 6 -18.06 18.35 -6.09
CA LYS A 6 -18.22 16.89 -6.12
C LYS A 6 -17.12 16.22 -6.96
N ARG A 7 -16.92 14.90 -6.80
CA ARG A 7 -15.98 14.11 -7.62
C ARG A 7 -16.26 14.16 -9.12
N ASN A 8 -17.52 14.37 -9.52
CA ASN A 8 -17.91 14.52 -10.92
C ASN A 8 -17.77 15.98 -11.44
N GLY A 9 -17.15 16.87 -10.67
CA GLY A 9 -16.95 18.27 -11.01
C GLY A 9 -18.17 19.20 -10.77
N SER A 10 -19.35 18.67 -10.45
CA SER A 10 -20.50 19.51 -10.13
C SER A 10 -20.34 20.19 -8.77
N THR A 11 -20.98 21.36 -8.61
CA THR A 11 -20.92 22.14 -7.37
C THR A 11 -22.29 22.20 -6.73
N GLU A 12 -22.38 21.87 -5.43
CA GLU A 12 -23.61 21.99 -4.64
C GLU A 12 -23.36 22.72 -3.32
N PRO A 13 -24.42 23.31 -2.68
CA PRO A 13 -24.28 23.82 -1.32
C PRO A 13 -23.83 22.73 -0.35
N LEU A 14 -23.00 23.09 0.65
CA LEU A 14 -22.66 22.18 1.74
C LEU A 14 -23.94 21.73 2.46
N SER A 15 -24.22 20.44 2.46
CA SER A 15 -25.31 19.84 3.21
C SER A 15 -24.85 19.47 4.62
N GLU A 16 -25.31 20.23 5.61
CA GLU A 16 -25.05 19.93 7.02
C GLU A 16 -25.58 18.57 7.43
N GLU A 17 -26.70 18.14 6.86
CA GLU A 17 -27.27 16.82 7.11
C GLU A 17 -26.32 15.70 6.65
N LYS A 18 -25.81 15.78 5.41
CA LYS A 18 -24.85 14.78 4.89
C LYS A 18 -23.55 14.80 5.67
N TYR A 19 -23.06 15.97 6.04
CA TYR A 19 -21.87 16.16 6.85
C TYR A 19 -22.01 15.47 8.22
N ASN A 20 -23.07 15.82 8.95
CA ASN A 20 -23.35 15.24 10.26
C ASN A 20 -23.60 13.73 10.20
N ARG A 21 -24.26 13.22 9.15
CA ARG A 21 -24.48 11.79 8.95
C ARG A 21 -23.16 11.01 8.87
N VAL A 22 -22.17 11.52 8.16
CA VAL A 22 -20.85 10.90 8.04
C VAL A 22 -20.12 10.89 9.39
N VAL A 23 -20.17 12.01 10.12
CA VAL A 23 -19.57 12.11 11.46
C VAL A 23 -20.23 11.14 12.43
N MET A 24 -21.57 11.11 12.47
CA MET A 24 -22.33 10.19 13.33
C MET A 24 -22.01 8.73 13.04
N TRP A 25 -21.96 8.37 11.76
CA TRP A 25 -21.52 7.03 11.37
C TRP A 25 -20.08 6.74 11.81
N GLY A 26 -19.18 7.72 11.71
CA GLY A 26 -17.78 7.59 12.13
C GLY A 26 -17.60 7.25 13.62
N VAL A 27 -18.49 7.75 14.49
CA VAL A 27 -18.43 7.52 15.95
C VAL A 27 -19.35 6.41 16.45
N GLU A 28 -20.23 5.88 15.60
CA GLU A 28 -21.25 4.90 15.97
C GLU A 28 -20.62 3.67 16.64
N GLY A 29 -21.12 3.32 17.84
CA GLY A 29 -20.67 2.17 18.61
C GLY A 29 -19.29 2.32 19.25
N ILE A 30 -18.57 3.43 19.07
CA ILE A 30 -17.28 3.70 19.69
C ILE A 30 -17.50 4.46 21.01
N ARG A 31 -16.94 3.95 22.12
CA ARG A 31 -17.10 4.55 23.45
C ARG A 31 -16.14 5.73 23.65
N ASN A 32 -16.53 6.68 24.49
CA ASN A 32 -15.70 7.81 24.91
C ASN A 32 -15.20 8.69 23.73
N VAL A 33 -16.06 8.90 22.74
CA VAL A 33 -15.82 9.80 21.60
C VAL A 33 -17.00 10.73 21.41
N SER A 34 -16.78 11.94 20.90
CA SER A 34 -17.80 12.96 20.67
C SER A 34 -17.91 13.30 19.18
N ALA A 35 -19.07 13.07 18.60
CA ALA A 35 -19.36 13.50 17.23
C ALA A 35 -19.23 15.02 17.06
N SER A 36 -19.71 15.80 18.03
CA SER A 36 -19.60 17.25 18.00
C SER A 36 -18.17 17.76 18.03
N ALA A 37 -17.27 17.10 18.80
CA ALA A 37 -15.85 17.47 18.84
C ALA A 37 -15.20 17.29 17.44
N VAL A 38 -15.46 16.15 16.78
CA VAL A 38 -14.95 15.88 15.41
C VAL A 38 -15.55 16.88 14.41
N ALA A 39 -16.87 17.12 14.47
CA ALA A 39 -17.53 18.03 13.54
C ALA A 39 -17.02 19.48 13.70
N MET A 40 -16.89 19.98 14.93
CA MET A 40 -16.39 21.34 15.21
C MET A 40 -14.93 21.52 14.78
N GLY A 41 -14.07 20.54 15.09
CA GLY A 41 -12.67 20.58 14.67
C GLY A 41 -12.51 20.65 13.17
N ALA A 42 -13.29 19.85 12.42
CA ALA A 42 -13.25 19.86 10.97
C ALA A 42 -13.88 21.16 10.37
N ALA A 43 -14.93 21.70 11.01
CA ALA A 43 -15.62 22.91 10.53
C ALA A 43 -14.68 24.13 10.40
N ALA A 44 -13.65 24.21 11.26
CA ALA A 44 -12.64 25.28 11.21
C ALA A 44 -11.80 25.27 9.92
N SER A 45 -11.77 24.14 9.19
CA SER A 45 -11.01 23.96 7.95
C SER A 45 -11.88 24.02 6.69
N ILE A 46 -13.19 24.25 6.82
CA ILE A 46 -14.12 24.28 5.68
C ILE A 46 -14.09 25.65 5.00
N PHE A 47 -13.92 25.65 3.67
CA PHE A 47 -13.93 26.87 2.85
C PHE A 47 -14.78 26.69 1.59
N ASP A 48 -15.18 27.80 0.97
CA ASP A 48 -15.97 27.80 -0.26
C ASP A 48 -15.17 27.24 -1.45
N GLY A 49 -15.78 26.34 -2.24
CA GLY A 49 -15.12 25.65 -3.35
C GLY A 49 -14.28 24.41 -2.95
N MET A 50 -14.27 24.03 -1.68
CA MET A 50 -13.60 22.81 -1.20
C MET A 50 -14.20 21.57 -1.88
N THR A 51 -13.34 20.59 -2.21
CA THR A 51 -13.80 19.32 -2.77
C THR A 51 -14.35 18.39 -1.68
N THR A 52 -15.20 17.43 -2.06
CA THR A 52 -15.67 16.40 -1.12
C THR A 52 -14.53 15.55 -0.55
N SER A 53 -13.43 15.35 -1.29
CA SER A 53 -12.25 14.65 -0.78
C SER A 53 -11.55 15.45 0.33
N GLN A 54 -11.34 16.76 0.10
CA GLN A 54 -10.76 17.66 1.11
C GLN A 54 -11.65 17.77 2.35
N LEU A 55 -12.97 17.77 2.18
CA LEU A 55 -13.91 17.75 3.31
C LEU A 55 -13.75 16.49 4.15
N HIS A 56 -13.60 15.32 3.52
CA HIS A 56 -13.30 14.07 4.22
C HIS A 56 -11.94 14.10 4.91
N GLU A 57 -10.92 14.66 4.28
CA GLU A 57 -9.59 14.84 4.90
C GLU A 57 -9.66 15.72 6.15
N ALA A 58 -10.46 16.80 6.13
CA ALA A 58 -10.67 17.64 7.30
C ALA A 58 -11.31 16.85 8.45
N LEU A 59 -12.31 15.99 8.15
CA LEU A 59 -12.93 15.10 9.15
C LEU A 59 -11.94 14.08 9.73
N VAL A 60 -11.16 13.43 8.86
CA VAL A 60 -10.13 12.48 9.28
C VAL A 60 -9.09 13.16 10.17
N LYS A 61 -8.60 14.33 9.75
CA LYS A 61 -7.62 15.11 10.51
C LYS A 61 -8.18 15.52 11.86
N SER A 62 -9.40 16.06 11.90
CA SER A 62 -10.04 16.45 13.17
C SER A 62 -10.14 15.28 14.15
N ALA A 63 -10.54 14.10 13.68
CA ALA A 63 -10.59 12.92 14.53
C ALA A 63 -9.17 12.47 14.96
N ALA A 64 -8.17 12.57 14.08
CA ALA A 64 -6.79 12.21 14.40
C ALA A 64 -6.14 13.16 15.41
N ASP A 65 -6.44 14.46 15.35
CA ASP A 65 -5.94 15.47 16.28
C ASP A 65 -6.51 15.27 17.71
N LEU A 66 -7.61 14.53 17.85
CA LEU A 66 -8.20 14.16 19.16
C LEU A 66 -7.62 12.87 19.74
N ILE A 67 -6.67 12.21 19.08
CA ILE A 67 -6.03 11.00 19.61
C ILE A 67 -5.04 11.39 20.70
N SER A 68 -5.27 10.90 21.92
CA SER A 68 -4.35 11.06 23.04
C SER A 68 -4.35 9.80 23.92
N PRO A 69 -3.45 9.68 24.90
CA PRO A 69 -3.50 8.60 25.88
C PRO A 69 -4.84 8.52 26.63
N GLU A 70 -5.50 9.66 26.86
CA GLU A 70 -6.80 9.76 27.55
C GLU A 70 -7.97 9.46 26.61
N THR A 71 -7.80 9.68 25.32
CA THR A 71 -8.84 9.51 24.30
C THR A 71 -8.41 8.63 23.11
N PRO A 72 -7.88 7.41 23.35
CA PRO A 72 -7.28 6.57 22.32
C PRO A 72 -8.29 6.09 21.27
N ASN A 73 -9.57 6.05 21.61
CA ASN A 73 -10.64 5.54 20.75
C ASN A 73 -10.91 6.43 19.53
N TYR A 74 -10.44 7.69 19.53
CA TYR A 74 -10.47 8.51 18.31
C TYR A 74 -9.61 7.93 17.18
N SER A 75 -8.65 7.05 17.49
CA SER A 75 -7.93 6.29 16.45
C SER A 75 -8.86 5.40 15.62
N GLN A 76 -9.89 4.82 16.22
CA GLN A 76 -10.90 4.05 15.48
C GLN A 76 -11.82 4.96 14.67
N VAL A 77 -12.21 6.13 15.20
CA VAL A 77 -12.99 7.13 14.47
C VAL A 77 -12.24 7.61 13.24
N ALA A 78 -10.99 8.04 13.41
CA ALA A 78 -10.14 8.51 12.32
C ALA A 78 -9.90 7.41 11.27
N ALA A 79 -9.69 6.15 11.71
CA ALA A 79 -9.55 4.99 10.82
C ALA A 79 -10.80 4.76 9.99
N ARG A 80 -11.98 4.77 10.61
CA ARG A 80 -13.27 4.55 9.94
C ARG A 80 -13.55 5.64 8.91
N LEU A 81 -13.34 6.91 9.27
CA LEU A 81 -13.47 8.04 8.36
C LEU A 81 -12.46 7.96 7.19
N ASN A 82 -11.21 7.59 7.47
CA ASN A 82 -10.19 7.43 6.43
C ASN A 82 -10.53 6.27 5.50
N MET A 83 -11.03 5.16 6.03
CA MET A 83 -11.48 4.02 5.23
C MET A 83 -12.67 4.38 4.32
N PHE A 84 -13.59 5.20 4.82
CA PHE A 84 -14.66 5.76 3.98
C PHE A 84 -14.09 6.54 2.79
N LYS A 85 -13.09 7.40 3.05
CA LYS A 85 -12.40 8.16 1.99
C LYS A 85 -11.73 7.22 0.99
N ILE A 86 -10.94 6.24 1.46
CA ILE A 86 -10.24 5.26 0.61
C ILE A 86 -11.21 4.56 -0.33
N ARG A 87 -12.33 4.01 0.19
CA ARG A 87 -13.35 3.35 -0.64
C ARG A 87 -13.97 4.29 -1.67
N LYS A 88 -14.30 5.53 -1.26
CA LYS A 88 -14.83 6.55 -2.17
C LYS A 88 -13.84 6.96 -3.25
N ASP A 89 -12.55 7.01 -2.93
CA ASP A 89 -11.51 7.36 -3.90
C ASP A 89 -11.26 6.18 -4.88
N ALA A 90 -11.29 4.94 -4.37
CA ALA A 90 -11.07 3.75 -5.19
C ALA A 90 -12.27 3.38 -6.09
N PHE A 91 -13.50 3.58 -5.61
CA PHE A 91 -14.71 3.03 -6.26
C PHE A 91 -15.74 4.10 -6.68
N GLY A 92 -15.58 5.35 -6.25
CA GLY A 92 -16.62 6.38 -6.38
C GLY A 92 -17.76 6.23 -5.35
N GLU A 93 -17.90 5.07 -4.71
CA GLU A 93 -18.91 4.72 -3.72
C GLU A 93 -18.31 4.05 -2.48
N PHE A 94 -19.13 3.91 -1.42
CA PHE A 94 -18.67 3.27 -0.18
C PHE A 94 -18.71 1.73 -0.25
N ALA A 95 -19.63 1.18 -1.03
CA ALA A 95 -19.76 -0.27 -1.22
C ALA A 95 -18.59 -0.84 -2.03
N TYR A 96 -18.22 -2.07 -1.73
CA TYR A 96 -17.27 -2.82 -2.58
C TYR A 96 -17.97 -3.18 -3.89
N PRO A 97 -17.36 -2.89 -5.05
CA PRO A 97 -17.93 -3.26 -6.35
C PRO A 97 -17.87 -4.77 -6.59
N SER A 98 -18.50 -5.23 -7.66
CA SER A 98 -18.30 -6.60 -8.16
C SER A 98 -16.81 -6.87 -8.34
N PHE A 99 -16.30 -7.88 -7.64
CA PHE A 99 -14.88 -8.20 -7.63
C PHE A 99 -14.37 -8.58 -9.02
N TYR A 100 -15.15 -9.33 -9.78
CA TYR A 100 -14.82 -9.68 -11.17
C TYR A 100 -14.68 -8.42 -12.06
N HIS A 101 -15.70 -7.56 -12.07
CA HIS A 101 -15.66 -6.35 -12.90
C HIS A 101 -14.53 -5.41 -12.48
N HIS A 102 -14.24 -5.36 -11.19
CA HIS A 102 -13.13 -4.58 -10.65
C HIS A 102 -11.77 -5.08 -11.17
N ILE A 103 -11.55 -6.40 -11.16
CA ILE A 103 -10.31 -7.01 -11.70
C ILE A 103 -10.22 -6.74 -13.20
N VAL A 104 -11.28 -7.02 -13.97
CA VAL A 104 -11.29 -6.81 -15.43
C VAL A 104 -10.96 -5.35 -15.78
N SER A 105 -11.57 -4.39 -15.09
CA SER A 105 -11.31 -2.96 -15.31
C SER A 105 -9.86 -2.60 -15.03
N ASN A 106 -9.27 -3.07 -13.93
CA ASN A 106 -7.91 -2.73 -13.56
C ASN A 106 -6.85 -3.48 -14.38
N VAL A 107 -7.13 -4.69 -14.85
CA VAL A 107 -6.28 -5.40 -15.82
C VAL A 107 -6.28 -4.65 -17.17
N SER A 108 -7.44 -4.23 -17.66
CA SER A 108 -7.52 -3.46 -18.94
C SER A 108 -6.81 -2.10 -18.86
N ARG A 109 -6.65 -1.52 -17.67
CA ARG A 109 -5.88 -0.28 -17.43
C ARG A 109 -4.38 -0.54 -17.20
N GLY A 110 -3.92 -1.80 -17.21
CA GLY A 110 -2.54 -2.17 -16.90
C GLY A 110 -2.15 -1.98 -15.42
N VAL A 111 -3.14 -1.84 -14.53
CA VAL A 111 -2.95 -1.66 -13.08
C VAL A 111 -2.68 -3.02 -12.41
N TYR A 112 -3.47 -4.03 -12.75
CA TYR A 112 -3.29 -5.39 -12.28
C TYR A 112 -2.65 -6.28 -13.35
N ASP A 113 -1.97 -7.33 -12.87
CA ASP A 113 -1.39 -8.35 -13.73
C ASP A 113 -2.49 -9.16 -14.42
N GLU A 114 -2.34 -9.40 -15.73
CA GLU A 114 -3.30 -10.16 -16.54
C GLU A 114 -3.43 -11.62 -16.12
N ASP A 115 -2.44 -12.17 -15.44
CA ASP A 115 -2.46 -13.55 -14.94
C ASP A 115 -3.64 -13.80 -14.00
N LEU A 116 -4.18 -12.78 -13.32
CA LEU A 116 -5.39 -12.91 -12.52
C LEU A 116 -6.60 -13.43 -13.33
N LEU A 117 -6.70 -13.02 -14.61
CA LEU A 117 -7.76 -13.46 -15.52
C LEU A 117 -7.39 -14.71 -16.33
N LYS A 118 -6.10 -15.07 -16.38
CA LYS A 118 -5.63 -16.30 -17.03
C LYS A 118 -5.78 -17.52 -16.13
N PHE A 119 -5.47 -17.36 -14.85
CA PHE A 119 -5.46 -18.47 -13.89
C PHE A 119 -6.80 -18.73 -13.20
N TYR A 120 -7.70 -17.73 -13.15
CA TYR A 120 -8.98 -17.83 -12.47
C TYR A 120 -10.13 -17.59 -13.44
N SER A 121 -11.13 -18.48 -13.41
CA SER A 121 -12.36 -18.30 -14.17
C SER A 121 -13.21 -17.16 -13.58
N ARG A 122 -14.20 -16.72 -14.35
CA ARG A 122 -15.16 -15.70 -13.90
C ARG A 122 -15.92 -16.17 -12.64
N GLU A 123 -16.29 -17.43 -12.61
CA GLU A 123 -17.04 -18.07 -11.53
C GLU A 123 -16.20 -18.13 -10.25
N GLU A 124 -14.93 -18.54 -10.34
CA GLU A 124 -13.99 -18.56 -9.22
C GLU A 124 -13.76 -17.17 -8.64
N ILE A 125 -13.55 -16.15 -9.51
CA ILE A 125 -13.40 -14.76 -9.06
C ILE A 125 -14.68 -14.25 -8.39
N ALA A 126 -15.86 -14.59 -8.92
CA ALA A 126 -17.12 -14.19 -8.31
C ALA A 126 -17.32 -14.85 -6.93
N GLU A 127 -16.97 -16.13 -6.78
CA GLU A 127 -17.00 -16.84 -5.51
C GLU A 127 -16.07 -16.20 -4.47
N LEU A 128 -14.83 -15.88 -4.85
CA LEU A 128 -13.90 -15.18 -3.99
C LEU A 128 -14.40 -13.78 -3.62
N GLY A 129 -15.06 -13.10 -4.55
CA GLY A 129 -15.68 -11.80 -4.31
C GLY A 129 -16.78 -11.83 -3.25
N VAL A 130 -17.65 -12.87 -3.27
CA VAL A 130 -18.67 -13.09 -2.23
C VAL A 130 -18.04 -13.42 -0.87
N TYR A 131 -16.87 -14.04 -0.87
CA TYR A 131 -16.14 -14.38 0.35
C TYR A 131 -15.50 -13.17 1.04
N ILE A 132 -15.22 -12.07 0.34
CA ILE A 132 -14.68 -10.84 0.91
C ILE A 132 -15.59 -10.33 2.04
N LYS A 133 -14.98 -9.90 3.16
CA LYS A 133 -15.64 -9.40 4.36
C LYS A 133 -15.35 -7.92 4.57
N PRO A 134 -16.15 -7.00 3.99
CA PRO A 134 -15.92 -5.55 4.10
C PRO A 134 -15.84 -5.02 5.54
N MET A 135 -16.51 -5.69 6.48
CA MET A 135 -16.51 -5.33 7.91
C MET A 135 -15.12 -5.47 8.56
N ARG A 136 -14.20 -6.25 7.98
CA ARG A 136 -12.83 -6.36 8.48
C ARG A 136 -12.02 -5.07 8.30
N ASP A 137 -12.50 -4.12 7.51
CA ASP A 137 -11.90 -2.78 7.45
C ASP A 137 -12.02 -2.01 8.78
N GLU A 138 -12.95 -2.39 9.65
CA GLU A 138 -13.10 -1.80 10.98
C GLU A 138 -12.04 -2.27 11.99
N LEU A 139 -11.27 -3.30 11.64
CA LEU A 139 -10.16 -3.80 12.47
C LEU A 139 -8.92 -2.89 12.41
N PHE A 140 -8.82 -2.00 11.41
CA PHE A 140 -7.68 -1.10 11.27
C PHE A 140 -7.74 0.06 12.26
N GLY A 141 -6.60 0.37 12.89
CA GLY A 141 -6.37 1.66 13.52
C GLY A 141 -5.97 2.73 12.51
N TYR A 142 -5.99 4.00 12.89
CA TYR A 142 -5.73 5.13 11.99
C TYR A 142 -4.36 5.04 11.29
N ALA A 143 -3.28 4.80 12.04
CA ALA A 143 -1.94 4.69 11.45
C ALA A 143 -1.84 3.60 10.37
N ALA A 144 -2.53 2.47 10.58
CA ALA A 144 -2.57 1.38 9.60
C ALA A 144 -3.31 1.79 8.31
N THR A 145 -4.43 2.53 8.41
CA THR A 145 -5.15 3.01 7.23
C THR A 145 -4.34 4.03 6.42
N VAL A 146 -3.59 4.91 7.10
CA VAL A 146 -2.67 5.85 6.46
C VAL A 146 -1.54 5.11 5.75
N GLN A 147 -0.94 4.12 6.41
CA GLN A 147 0.14 3.32 5.81
C GLN A 147 -0.35 2.50 4.61
N LEU A 148 -1.54 1.91 4.69
CA LEU A 148 -2.16 1.20 3.56
C LEU A 148 -2.33 2.13 2.36
N ALA A 149 -2.97 3.28 2.55
CA ALA A 149 -3.22 4.23 1.47
C ALA A 149 -1.93 4.80 0.87
N SER A 150 -0.91 5.08 1.69
CA SER A 150 0.34 5.68 1.20
C SER A 150 1.32 4.69 0.55
N LYS A 151 1.33 3.41 1.00
CA LYS A 151 2.39 2.46 0.60
C LYS A 151 1.89 1.22 -0.14
N TYR A 152 0.75 0.65 0.26
CA TYR A 152 0.40 -0.72 -0.09
C TYR A 152 -0.74 -0.86 -1.08
N LEU A 153 -1.75 0.02 -1.02
CA LEU A 153 -2.81 0.02 -2.03
C LEU A 153 -2.23 0.42 -3.39
N VAL A 154 -2.64 -0.30 -4.43
CA VAL A 154 -2.24 0.05 -5.80
C VAL A 154 -2.82 1.40 -6.15
N GLN A 155 -1.95 2.30 -6.61
CA GLN A 155 -2.30 3.68 -6.90
C GLN A 155 -1.42 4.27 -7.99
N ASN A 156 -1.93 5.27 -8.69
CA ASN A 156 -1.12 6.15 -9.51
C ASN A 156 -0.48 7.21 -8.60
N ARG A 157 0.84 7.14 -8.41
CA ARG A 157 1.56 8.04 -7.51
C ARG A 157 1.70 9.47 -8.03
N VAL A 158 1.45 9.69 -9.32
CA VAL A 158 1.47 11.03 -9.93
C VAL A 158 0.15 11.75 -9.68
N THR A 159 -0.98 11.04 -9.86
CA THR A 159 -2.31 11.62 -9.69
C THR A 159 -2.90 11.42 -8.30
N GLY A 160 -2.38 10.49 -7.51
CA GLY A 160 -2.92 10.08 -6.22
C GLY A 160 -4.16 9.17 -6.34
N GLU A 161 -4.53 8.72 -7.54
CA GLU A 161 -5.68 7.84 -7.74
C GLU A 161 -5.42 6.47 -7.14
N ILE A 162 -6.26 6.05 -6.19
CA ILE A 162 -6.24 4.72 -5.55
C ILE A 162 -7.18 3.80 -6.32
N TYR A 163 -6.75 2.55 -6.56
CA TYR A 163 -7.49 1.60 -7.39
C TYR A 163 -8.16 0.48 -6.62
N GLU A 164 -7.95 0.36 -5.33
CA GLU A 164 -8.47 -0.75 -4.52
C GLU A 164 -8.64 -0.36 -3.05
N ALA A 165 -9.33 -1.22 -2.30
CA ALA A 165 -9.44 -1.13 -0.85
C ALA A 165 -8.81 -2.36 -0.18
N PRO A 166 -8.54 -2.34 1.15
CA PRO A 166 -7.72 -3.35 1.82
C PRO A 166 -8.20 -4.79 1.66
N GLN A 167 -9.50 -5.03 1.67
CA GLN A 167 -9.99 -6.42 1.56
C GLN A 167 -9.75 -7.00 0.17
N GLN A 168 -9.76 -6.17 -0.89
CA GLN A 168 -9.38 -6.60 -2.24
C GLN A 168 -7.87 -6.87 -2.31
N LEU A 169 -7.04 -6.02 -1.70
CA LEU A 169 -5.59 -6.23 -1.62
C LEU A 169 -5.29 -7.64 -1.07
N TYR A 170 -5.83 -8.00 0.10
CA TYR A 170 -5.54 -9.30 0.70
C TYR A 170 -6.03 -10.49 -0.14
N MET A 171 -7.23 -10.36 -0.74
CA MET A 171 -7.75 -11.40 -1.61
C MET A 171 -6.89 -11.58 -2.87
N LEU A 172 -6.53 -10.48 -3.53
CA LEU A 172 -5.70 -10.50 -4.74
C LEU A 172 -4.30 -11.04 -4.48
N VAL A 173 -3.70 -10.70 -3.32
CA VAL A 173 -2.41 -11.28 -2.92
C VAL A 173 -2.53 -12.80 -2.79
N GLY A 174 -3.57 -13.30 -2.13
CA GLY A 174 -3.83 -14.74 -2.04
C GLY A 174 -3.98 -15.40 -3.41
N MET A 175 -4.75 -14.79 -4.31
CA MET A 175 -4.91 -15.28 -5.68
C MET A 175 -3.56 -15.39 -6.40
N CYS A 176 -2.71 -14.36 -6.32
CA CYS A 176 -1.40 -14.38 -6.99
C CYS A 176 -0.45 -15.43 -6.40
N LEU A 177 -0.43 -15.63 -5.08
CA LEU A 177 0.46 -16.58 -4.43
C LEU A 177 0.05 -18.04 -4.68
N PHE A 178 -1.23 -18.32 -4.81
CA PHE A 178 -1.76 -19.67 -5.01
C PHE A 178 -2.22 -19.95 -6.44
N GLN A 179 -1.91 -19.10 -7.41
CA GLN A 179 -2.37 -19.26 -8.81
C GLN A 179 -1.98 -20.61 -9.44
N ASN A 180 -0.84 -21.18 -9.03
CA ASN A 180 -0.33 -22.47 -9.52
C ASN A 180 -0.56 -23.62 -8.53
N TRP A 181 -1.44 -23.42 -7.53
CA TRP A 181 -1.77 -24.50 -6.58
C TRP A 181 -2.53 -25.60 -7.26
N GLU A 182 -2.06 -26.84 -7.14
CA GLU A 182 -2.74 -28.03 -7.64
C GLU A 182 -3.80 -28.47 -6.65
N ASP A 183 -5.04 -28.60 -7.12
CA ASP A 183 -6.17 -29.05 -6.29
C ASP A 183 -5.89 -30.44 -5.71
N GLY A 184 -6.23 -30.61 -4.42
CA GLY A 184 -5.94 -31.82 -3.67
C GLY A 184 -4.57 -31.85 -3.00
N CYS A 185 -3.65 -30.95 -3.33
CA CYS A 185 -2.40 -30.80 -2.59
C CYS A 185 -2.71 -30.42 -1.13
N ALA A 186 -2.13 -31.14 -0.18
CA ALA A 186 -2.46 -31.03 1.25
C ALA A 186 -3.98 -31.15 1.57
N GLY A 187 -4.73 -31.85 0.74
CA GLY A 187 -6.19 -32.05 0.91
C GLY A 187 -7.04 -30.80 0.70
N LYS A 188 -6.54 -29.78 -0.01
CA LYS A 188 -7.22 -28.51 -0.23
C LYS A 188 -7.26 -28.13 -1.71
N THR A 189 -8.33 -27.44 -2.09
CA THR A 189 -8.44 -26.80 -3.40
C THR A 189 -7.70 -25.46 -3.41
N ARG A 190 -7.39 -24.95 -4.60
CA ARG A 190 -6.82 -23.63 -4.80
C ARG A 190 -7.65 -22.53 -4.14
N LEU A 191 -8.96 -22.54 -4.31
CA LEU A 191 -9.86 -21.55 -3.72
C LEU A 191 -9.88 -21.62 -2.19
N GLU A 192 -9.80 -22.81 -1.60
CA GLU A 192 -9.70 -22.95 -0.15
C GLU A 192 -8.39 -22.39 0.39
N MET A 193 -7.28 -22.55 -0.34
CA MET A 193 -6.00 -21.94 0.04
C MET A 193 -6.07 -20.41 -0.04
N VAL A 194 -6.64 -19.84 -1.10
CA VAL A 194 -6.83 -18.40 -1.25
C VAL A 194 -7.71 -17.85 -0.13
N LYS A 195 -8.84 -18.49 0.18
CA LYS A 195 -9.74 -18.08 1.27
C LYS A 195 -9.08 -18.17 2.63
N GLY A 196 -8.35 -19.25 2.91
CA GLY A 196 -7.62 -19.42 4.16
C GLY A 196 -6.53 -18.35 4.33
N PHE A 197 -5.79 -18.06 3.26
CA PHE A 197 -4.79 -16.99 3.27
C PHE A 197 -5.43 -15.61 3.49
N TYR A 198 -6.53 -15.32 2.81
CA TYR A 198 -7.30 -14.10 3.04
C TYR A 198 -7.75 -13.97 4.50
N ASP A 199 -8.23 -15.05 5.11
CA ASP A 199 -8.68 -15.03 6.49
C ASP A 199 -7.57 -14.69 7.48
N VAL A 200 -6.38 -15.29 7.33
CA VAL A 200 -5.27 -15.05 8.26
C VAL A 200 -4.63 -13.68 8.06
N THR A 201 -4.59 -13.18 6.83
CA THR A 201 -4.00 -11.86 6.53
C THR A 201 -4.95 -10.72 6.89
N SER A 202 -6.22 -10.79 6.50
CA SER A 202 -7.22 -9.75 6.76
C SER A 202 -7.68 -9.65 8.22
N THR A 203 -7.31 -10.63 9.06
CA THR A 203 -7.50 -10.61 10.53
C THR A 203 -6.20 -10.41 11.30
N PHE A 204 -5.12 -10.01 10.60
CA PHE A 204 -3.80 -9.68 11.17
C PHE A 204 -3.09 -10.83 11.91
N LYS A 205 -3.44 -12.08 11.62
CA LYS A 205 -2.74 -13.25 12.15
C LYS A 205 -1.43 -13.52 11.41
N LEU A 206 -1.29 -12.98 10.20
CA LEU A 206 -0.11 -13.04 9.36
C LEU A 206 0.18 -11.66 8.80
N SER A 207 1.41 -11.18 8.97
CA SER A 207 1.89 -9.96 8.34
C SER A 207 2.68 -10.29 7.07
N LEU A 208 2.60 -9.42 6.07
CA LEU A 208 3.20 -9.62 4.76
C LEU A 208 4.33 -8.62 4.52
N PRO A 209 5.41 -8.99 3.82
CA PRO A 209 6.47 -8.07 3.45
C PRO A 209 5.97 -7.04 2.42
N THR A 210 6.60 -5.87 2.44
CA THR A 210 6.23 -4.72 1.59
C THR A 210 6.06 -5.06 0.10
N PRO A 211 6.95 -5.81 -0.58
CA PRO A 211 6.78 -6.10 -2.01
C PRO A 211 5.55 -6.96 -2.30
N ILE A 212 5.25 -7.91 -1.42
CA ILE A 212 4.05 -8.74 -1.55
C ILE A 212 2.80 -7.87 -1.45
N MET A 213 2.72 -7.01 -0.42
CA MET A 213 1.57 -6.12 -0.25
C MET A 213 1.44 -5.06 -1.34
N ALA A 214 2.55 -4.50 -1.82
CA ALA A 214 2.52 -3.39 -2.76
C ALA A 214 2.52 -3.83 -4.24
N GLY A 215 3.06 -5.02 -4.59
CA GLY A 215 3.43 -5.29 -5.96
C GLY A 215 3.01 -6.63 -6.54
N VAL A 216 2.73 -7.68 -5.76
CA VAL A 216 2.55 -9.05 -6.29
C VAL A 216 1.42 -9.18 -7.31
N ARG A 217 0.35 -8.39 -7.18
CA ARG A 217 -0.80 -8.36 -8.08
C ARG A 217 -0.67 -7.38 -9.24
N THR A 218 0.49 -6.73 -9.35
CA THR A 218 0.80 -5.76 -10.42
C THR A 218 1.82 -6.36 -11.38
N PRO A 219 2.01 -5.80 -12.59
CA PRO A 219 3.04 -6.27 -13.52
C PRO A 219 4.48 -6.24 -12.98
N THR A 220 4.74 -5.51 -11.89
CA THR A 220 6.09 -5.41 -11.26
C THR A 220 6.53 -6.71 -10.59
N ARG A 221 5.64 -7.45 -9.97
CA ARG A 221 5.84 -8.79 -9.35
C ARG A 221 7.19 -8.98 -8.64
N GLN A 222 7.47 -8.17 -7.63
CA GLN A 222 8.64 -8.34 -6.77
C GLN A 222 8.25 -9.03 -5.47
N PHE A 223 8.96 -10.12 -5.11
CA PHE A 223 8.65 -10.94 -3.94
C PHE A 223 9.61 -10.72 -2.76
N SER A 224 10.86 -10.36 -3.02
CA SER A 224 11.86 -10.12 -1.97
C SER A 224 11.90 -8.68 -1.51
N SER A 225 11.77 -8.44 -0.19
CA SER A 225 11.87 -7.09 0.38
C SER A 225 13.32 -6.66 0.59
N CYS A 226 14.23 -7.61 0.85
CA CYS A 226 15.63 -7.36 1.14
C CYS A 226 16.49 -8.36 0.39
N VAL A 227 17.58 -7.87 -0.21
CA VAL A 227 18.54 -8.66 -0.97
C VAL A 227 19.93 -8.36 -0.42
N LEU A 228 20.71 -9.41 -0.15
CA LEU A 228 22.11 -9.29 0.23
C LEU A 228 22.97 -9.46 -1.01
N ILE A 229 23.87 -8.52 -1.23
CA ILE A 229 24.84 -8.53 -2.34
C ILE A 229 26.23 -8.49 -1.73
N GLU A 230 27.13 -9.35 -2.19
CA GLU A 230 28.52 -9.34 -1.79
C GLU A 230 29.36 -8.79 -2.95
N SER A 231 30.20 -7.80 -2.67
CA SER A 231 31.13 -7.24 -3.66
C SER A 231 32.45 -7.99 -3.61
N GLU A 232 32.90 -8.49 -4.75
CA GLU A 232 34.23 -9.05 -4.90
C GLU A 232 35.29 -7.95 -5.04
N ASP A 233 36.54 -8.30 -4.72
CA ASP A 233 37.72 -7.41 -4.81
C ASP A 233 38.24 -7.31 -6.25
N SER A 234 37.36 -6.98 -7.19
CA SER A 234 37.71 -6.72 -8.59
C SER A 234 36.78 -5.68 -9.20
N LEU A 235 37.24 -4.92 -10.21
CA LEU A 235 36.38 -3.97 -10.91
C LEU A 235 35.17 -4.63 -11.56
N LYS A 236 35.31 -5.87 -12.03
CA LYS A 236 34.17 -6.65 -12.58
C LYS A 236 33.17 -7.00 -11.49
N GLY A 237 33.62 -7.46 -10.33
CA GLY A 237 32.76 -7.78 -9.20
C GLY A 237 32.07 -6.55 -8.64
N ILE A 238 32.77 -5.42 -8.52
CA ILE A 238 32.20 -4.13 -8.10
C ILE A 238 31.14 -3.65 -9.10
N SER A 239 31.40 -3.75 -10.42
CA SER A 239 30.44 -3.38 -11.45
C SER A 239 29.21 -4.30 -11.43
N ALA A 240 29.39 -5.60 -11.27
CA ALA A 240 28.29 -6.56 -11.14
C ALA A 240 27.42 -6.27 -9.91
N ALA A 241 28.04 -5.99 -8.75
CA ALA A 241 27.34 -5.58 -7.55
C ALA A 241 26.55 -4.28 -7.75
N SER A 242 27.12 -3.29 -8.44
CA SER A 242 26.45 -2.03 -8.76
C SER A 242 25.23 -2.25 -9.68
N SER A 243 25.37 -3.09 -10.70
CA SER A 243 24.25 -3.45 -11.60
C SER A 243 23.12 -4.15 -10.85
N ALA A 244 23.45 -5.11 -10.00
CA ALA A 244 22.49 -5.82 -9.17
C ALA A 244 21.74 -4.85 -8.22
N ILE A 245 22.45 -3.88 -7.62
CA ILE A 245 21.82 -2.83 -6.80
C ILE A 245 20.76 -2.09 -7.61
N ILE A 246 21.10 -1.63 -8.81
CA ILE A 246 20.20 -0.89 -9.70
C ILE A 246 18.95 -1.71 -10.01
N ASP A 247 19.12 -2.98 -10.39
CA ASP A 247 18.03 -3.88 -10.76
C ASP A 247 17.06 -4.13 -9.59
N TYR A 248 17.58 -4.43 -8.40
CA TYR A 248 16.74 -4.72 -7.24
C TYR A 248 16.09 -3.48 -6.64
N VAL A 249 16.81 -2.36 -6.53
CA VAL A 249 16.27 -1.12 -5.98
C VAL A 249 15.17 -0.53 -6.87
N SER A 250 15.33 -0.58 -8.18
CA SER A 250 14.29 -0.14 -9.13
C SER A 250 12.98 -0.91 -8.96
N ARG A 251 13.03 -2.14 -8.44
CA ARG A 251 11.88 -3.00 -8.11
C ARG A 251 11.47 -2.93 -6.63
N ARG A 252 11.91 -1.90 -5.90
CA ARG A 252 11.52 -1.62 -4.51
C ARG A 252 12.11 -2.59 -3.46
N ALA A 253 13.21 -3.29 -3.76
CA ALA A 253 13.94 -4.07 -2.76
C ALA A 253 14.90 -3.21 -1.97
N GLY A 254 15.02 -3.47 -0.66
CA GLY A 254 16.11 -2.97 0.17
C GLY A 254 17.39 -3.77 -0.09
N ILE A 255 18.55 -3.13 -0.01
CA ILE A 255 19.84 -3.76 -0.28
C ILE A 255 20.72 -3.73 0.96
N GLY A 256 21.24 -4.90 1.33
CA GLY A 256 22.42 -5.05 2.20
C GLY A 256 23.63 -5.39 1.35
N ILE A 257 24.75 -4.73 1.59
CA ILE A 257 25.98 -4.98 0.81
C ILE A 257 27.15 -5.39 1.72
N GLY A 258 27.82 -6.49 1.38
CA GLY A 258 29.05 -6.93 2.02
C GLY A 258 30.29 -6.33 1.35
N PHE A 259 31.11 -5.64 2.14
CA PHE A 259 32.36 -5.01 1.68
C PHE A 259 33.61 -5.72 2.17
N GLY A 260 33.46 -6.76 2.97
CA GLY A 260 34.56 -7.40 3.69
C GLY A 260 35.66 -8.00 2.79
N ARG A 261 35.36 -8.19 1.51
CA ARG A 261 36.32 -8.70 0.53
C ARG A 261 37.16 -7.61 -0.15
N LEU A 262 36.74 -6.34 -0.10
CA LEU A 262 37.50 -5.25 -0.70
C LEU A 262 38.80 -5.04 0.07
N ARG A 263 39.91 -4.96 -0.65
CA ARG A 263 41.25 -4.76 -0.08
C ARG A 263 41.39 -3.44 0.67
N ALA A 264 42.32 -3.41 1.62
CA ALA A 264 42.56 -2.27 2.47
C ALA A 264 43.16 -1.05 1.72
N LEU A 265 43.03 0.09 2.35
CA LEU A 265 43.77 1.29 1.93
C LEU A 265 45.28 1.02 1.86
N GLY A 266 45.93 1.43 0.77
CA GLY A 266 47.36 1.27 0.58
C GLY A 266 47.79 -0.09 0.03
N SER A 267 46.87 -1.07 -0.15
CA SER A 267 47.20 -2.34 -0.80
C SER A 267 47.65 -2.12 -2.24
N GLU A 268 48.67 -2.84 -2.67
CA GLU A 268 49.20 -2.73 -4.04
C GLU A 268 48.18 -3.19 -5.08
N ILE A 269 48.07 -2.44 -6.18
CA ILE A 269 47.29 -2.78 -7.37
C ILE A 269 48.15 -2.61 -8.61
N ARG A 270 47.81 -3.28 -9.71
CA ARG A 270 48.54 -3.24 -11.00
C ARG A 270 50.02 -3.57 -10.86
N ASN A 271 50.33 -4.64 -10.10
CA ASN A 271 51.74 -5.07 -9.86
C ASN A 271 52.65 -3.97 -9.26
N GLY A 272 52.10 -3.15 -8.36
CA GLY A 272 52.84 -2.10 -7.69
C GLY A 272 52.82 -0.71 -8.38
N GLU A 273 52.15 -0.57 -9.52
CA GLU A 273 52.03 0.75 -10.19
C GLU A 273 51.19 1.77 -9.40
N ALA A 274 50.26 1.30 -8.57
CA ALA A 274 49.39 2.12 -7.79
C ALA A 274 48.98 1.45 -6.48
N THR A 275 48.42 2.26 -5.57
CA THR A 275 47.84 1.77 -4.31
C THR A 275 46.35 1.96 -4.27
N HIS A 276 45.67 1.04 -3.58
CA HIS A 276 44.22 1.05 -3.43
C HIS A 276 43.76 2.19 -2.51
N THR A 277 42.69 2.88 -2.85
CA THR A 277 42.12 4.02 -2.11
C THR A 277 41.25 3.62 -0.92
N GLY A 278 41.17 2.33 -0.60
CA GLY A 278 40.37 1.79 0.48
C GLY A 278 38.87 1.65 0.13
N VAL A 279 38.08 1.26 1.12
CA VAL A 279 36.66 0.91 0.94
C VAL A 279 35.72 2.12 0.83
N ILE A 280 36.12 3.27 1.37
CA ILE A 280 35.24 4.47 1.47
C ILE A 280 34.71 4.97 0.12
N PRO A 281 35.51 5.07 -0.96
CA PRO A 281 35.00 5.47 -2.27
C PRO A 281 33.92 4.51 -2.81
N PHE A 282 34.07 3.21 -2.58
CA PHE A 282 33.11 2.19 -3.01
C PHE A 282 31.81 2.24 -2.20
N LEU A 283 31.88 2.49 -0.89
CA LEU A 283 30.70 2.75 -0.06
C LEU A 283 29.88 3.93 -0.62
N LYS A 284 30.55 5.02 -0.96
CA LYS A 284 29.89 6.21 -1.57
C LYS A 284 29.28 5.86 -2.94
N HIS A 285 29.99 5.09 -3.76
CA HIS A 285 29.51 4.64 -5.06
C HIS A 285 28.21 3.84 -4.94
N PHE A 286 28.19 2.81 -4.09
CA PHE A 286 27.00 1.99 -3.88
C PHE A 286 25.85 2.75 -3.23
N GLN A 287 26.13 3.65 -2.28
CA GLN A 287 25.10 4.52 -1.70
C GLN A 287 24.47 5.42 -2.78
N THR A 288 25.27 5.95 -3.69
CA THR A 288 24.78 6.78 -4.80
C THR A 288 23.95 5.96 -5.77
N ALA A 289 24.37 4.72 -6.10
CA ALA A 289 23.62 3.81 -6.94
C ALA A 289 22.22 3.53 -6.34
N VAL A 290 22.13 3.25 -5.04
CA VAL A 290 20.83 3.07 -4.36
C VAL A 290 19.97 4.34 -4.48
N LYS A 291 20.54 5.52 -4.16
CA LYS A 291 19.80 6.79 -4.20
C LYS A 291 19.30 7.15 -5.60
N SER A 292 20.10 6.91 -6.63
CA SER A 292 19.75 7.25 -8.01
C SER A 292 18.60 6.39 -8.56
N CYS A 293 18.41 5.16 -8.05
CA CYS A 293 17.41 4.22 -8.51
C CYS A 293 16.19 4.14 -7.59
N SER A 294 16.24 4.76 -6.41
CA SER A 294 15.16 4.79 -5.41
C SER A 294 14.05 5.76 -5.85
N GLN A 295 13.44 5.49 -7.01
CA GLN A 295 12.36 6.32 -7.54
C GLN A 295 11.05 6.00 -6.83
N GLY A 296 10.60 6.92 -5.96
CA GLY A 296 9.33 6.79 -5.25
C GLY A 296 9.35 5.77 -4.11
N GLY A 297 10.51 5.33 -3.66
CA GLY A 297 10.69 4.74 -2.34
C GLY A 297 10.65 5.86 -1.31
N VAL A 298 9.73 5.79 -0.36
CA VAL A 298 9.71 6.68 0.81
C VAL A 298 10.85 6.29 1.74
#